data_83e4d30d17d22a51d0f9613ddbdc6552
#
_entry.id   83e4d30d17d22a51d0f9613ddbdc6552
#
_cell.length_a   1.000
_cell.length_b   1.000
_cell.length_c   1.000
_cell.angle_alpha   90.00
_cell.angle_beta   90.00
_cell.angle_gamma   90.00
#
_symmetry.space_group_name_H-M   'P 1'
#
loop_
_entity.id
_entity.type
_entity.pdbx_description
1 polymer ?
#
loop_
_entity_poly.entity_id
_entity_poly.type
_entity_poly.pdbx_seq_one_letter_code
_entity_poly.pdbx_strand_id
1 'polypeptide(L)'
;MSDKLKIGYLAHWFQPRYRFVDFLQEQGTEVRKIDYSYPGYLEEFDVVLIEQNGFNDYIENDELYIRDWIRRGGILFFMHQDYCRWAPYFLPEEVGYTQLIHRHVPTINGGKCSDGSPYMCYMMPWIEAPGKRLFSEPEKITPDEMLDWKITADSFSVVQKPTADSGRTVRTAAESCFLANPNWEILGSYMDPAVRDGALILRAKCGKGMIFLNQILFPEDRTPEAERSFAFWKKYVRNLLAYFERFRRGEPEILPETVKPTLPVKKNYKLAIHMHSLDWYGCDSAPGTINAIMRYMGYDICTIAVKDIAPYNGKLDTEKYSDDKVLFLDGQEYHPFNWHDRYEKRSHNNYHMLAMGIDPDAYTQEFTRSVFSDEEVDRYLRKAIDFIHEHHGAVCTAHPWNDYWYDYPYDAADQEPLTSLSGTVIEKYWLSGRRIPVMNSVDLFGMRRIFDNPAVNFIYLNGETPSRDSVVKAVRTGHTIAACGFDEADITLNGHIPGDEVTLAEARSGKVEIRAKIADGSIRKIRVYSADRLIWSKEDNDTAEVSLTVPMTGLELKQFIRVELEGKNPLRICNSTPFYLK
;
A
#
# COMPACT_ATOMS: atom_id res chain seq x y z
N MET A 1 -27.96 -7.56 -35.27
CA MET A 1 -27.09 -6.37 -35.38
C MET A 1 -26.94 -5.86 -33.97
N SER A 2 -25.74 -5.76 -33.45
CA SER A 2 -25.50 -5.10 -32.17
C SER A 2 -25.85 -3.62 -32.38
N ASP A 3 -26.94 -3.14 -31.77
CA ASP A 3 -27.24 -1.72 -31.77
C ASP A 3 -26.12 -1.05 -30.96
N LYS A 4 -25.23 -0.36 -31.64
CA LYS A 4 -24.16 0.42 -30.99
C LYS A 4 -24.80 1.45 -30.06
N LEU A 5 -24.14 1.73 -28.95
CA LEU A 5 -24.55 2.80 -28.03
C LEU A 5 -24.65 4.14 -28.77
N LYS A 6 -25.76 4.81 -28.57
CA LYS A 6 -25.95 6.20 -29.03
C LYS A 6 -25.55 7.14 -27.90
N ILE A 7 -24.44 7.83 -28.10
CA ILE A 7 -23.86 8.70 -27.06
C ILE A 7 -24.06 10.17 -27.46
N GLY A 8 -24.78 10.89 -26.62
CA GLY A 8 -24.85 12.34 -26.67
C GLY A 8 -23.87 12.96 -25.68
N TYR A 9 -23.33 14.13 -25.97
CA TYR A 9 -22.48 14.83 -25.02
C TYR A 9 -22.87 16.28 -24.80
N LEU A 10 -22.66 16.73 -23.56
CA LEU A 10 -22.72 18.13 -23.15
C LEU A 10 -21.31 18.62 -22.88
N ALA A 11 -20.86 19.58 -23.68
CA ALA A 11 -19.52 20.15 -23.52
C ALA A 11 -19.58 21.42 -22.68
N HIS A 12 -18.58 21.59 -21.85
CA HIS A 12 -18.36 22.87 -21.18
C HIS A 12 -17.96 23.95 -22.20
N TRP A 13 -18.32 25.19 -21.95
CA TRP A 13 -17.98 26.35 -22.77
C TRP A 13 -16.50 26.76 -22.62
N PHE A 14 -15.84 26.42 -21.51
CA PHE A 14 -14.39 26.50 -21.34
C PHE A 14 -13.77 25.25 -21.95
N GLN A 15 -13.08 25.40 -23.05
CA GLN A 15 -12.55 24.26 -23.81
C GLN A 15 -11.12 23.91 -23.36
N PRO A 16 -10.90 22.72 -22.77
CA PRO A 16 -9.54 22.18 -22.67
C PRO A 16 -8.95 21.99 -24.06
N ARG A 17 -7.62 21.95 -24.17
CA ARG A 17 -6.91 21.76 -25.44
C ARG A 17 -7.25 20.42 -26.11
N TYR A 18 -7.46 19.38 -25.31
CA TYR A 18 -7.83 18.05 -25.75
C TYR A 18 -8.98 17.52 -24.88
N ARG A 19 -10.08 17.12 -25.55
CA ARG A 19 -11.29 16.69 -24.87
C ARG A 19 -11.42 15.18 -24.85
N PHE A 20 -12.15 14.67 -23.87
CA PHE A 20 -12.49 13.26 -23.82
C PHE A 20 -13.35 12.83 -25.02
N VAL A 21 -14.23 13.69 -25.52
CA VAL A 21 -15.01 13.44 -26.74
C VAL A 21 -14.10 13.24 -27.95
N ASP A 22 -13.09 14.08 -28.14
CA ASP A 22 -12.13 13.94 -29.24
C ASP A 22 -11.41 12.59 -29.16
N PHE A 23 -11.02 12.19 -27.97
CA PHE A 23 -10.42 10.89 -27.73
C PHE A 23 -11.38 9.72 -28.05
N LEU A 24 -12.66 9.80 -27.65
CA LEU A 24 -13.68 8.79 -27.99
C LEU A 24 -13.83 8.64 -29.51
N GLN A 25 -13.89 9.76 -30.23
CA GLN A 25 -14.00 9.79 -31.68
C GLN A 25 -12.76 9.18 -32.35
N GLU A 26 -11.56 9.47 -31.85
CA GLU A 26 -10.32 8.84 -32.32
C GLU A 26 -10.29 7.32 -32.08
N GLN A 27 -10.97 6.86 -31.04
CA GLN A 27 -11.15 5.41 -30.79
C GLN A 27 -12.28 4.80 -31.64
N GLY A 28 -12.90 5.57 -32.54
CA GLY A 28 -13.96 5.09 -33.43
C GLY A 28 -15.35 5.04 -32.79
N THR A 29 -15.54 5.69 -31.64
CA THR A 29 -16.84 5.79 -30.97
C THR A 29 -17.66 6.93 -31.57
N GLU A 30 -18.89 6.67 -31.96
CA GLU A 30 -19.80 7.71 -32.47
C GLU A 30 -20.39 8.47 -31.30
N VAL A 31 -20.06 9.78 -31.23
CA VAL A 31 -20.60 10.70 -30.21
C VAL A 31 -21.12 11.96 -30.88
N ARG A 32 -22.30 12.40 -30.49
CA ARG A 32 -22.93 13.60 -31.04
C ARG A 32 -23.18 14.64 -29.95
N LYS A 33 -22.96 15.91 -30.31
CA LYS A 33 -23.36 17.01 -29.42
C LYS A 33 -24.87 17.05 -29.27
N ILE A 34 -25.31 17.19 -28.03
CA ILE A 34 -26.75 17.29 -27.72
C ILE A 34 -27.25 18.68 -28.12
N ASP A 35 -28.32 18.69 -28.88
CA ASP A 35 -29.09 19.90 -29.16
C ASP A 35 -30.30 19.96 -28.24
N TYR A 36 -30.23 20.77 -27.20
CA TYR A 36 -31.29 20.95 -26.21
C TYR A 36 -32.33 22.02 -26.58
N SER A 37 -32.31 22.46 -27.82
CA SER A 37 -33.27 23.46 -28.29
C SER A 37 -34.69 22.93 -28.50
N TYR A 38 -34.92 21.62 -28.44
CA TYR A 38 -36.20 20.98 -28.64
C TYR A 38 -36.60 20.03 -27.49
N PRO A 39 -37.90 19.87 -27.23
CA PRO A 39 -38.38 18.92 -26.23
C PRO A 39 -38.01 17.48 -26.57
N GLY A 40 -37.63 16.70 -25.57
CA GLY A 40 -37.26 15.30 -25.76
C GLY A 40 -35.85 15.06 -26.34
N TYR A 41 -34.97 16.02 -26.25
CA TYR A 41 -33.62 16.00 -26.82
C TYR A 41 -32.74 14.86 -26.31
N LEU A 42 -33.07 14.16 -25.20
CA LEU A 42 -32.38 13.00 -24.71
C LEU A 42 -32.87 11.67 -25.26
N GLU A 43 -34.08 11.64 -25.87
CA GLU A 43 -34.73 10.38 -26.26
C GLU A 43 -33.99 9.59 -27.35
N GLU A 44 -33.13 10.23 -28.09
CA GLU A 44 -32.33 9.58 -29.11
C GLU A 44 -31.02 8.95 -28.58
N PHE A 45 -30.70 9.20 -27.31
CA PHE A 45 -29.43 8.74 -26.70
C PHE A 45 -29.66 7.65 -25.67
N ASP A 46 -28.69 6.75 -25.60
CA ASP A 46 -28.59 5.70 -24.61
C ASP A 46 -27.73 6.14 -23.42
N VAL A 47 -26.68 6.93 -23.73
CA VAL A 47 -25.74 7.51 -22.78
C VAL A 47 -25.65 9.01 -23.02
N VAL A 48 -25.74 9.76 -21.96
CA VAL A 48 -25.43 11.19 -21.95
C VAL A 48 -24.14 11.40 -21.20
N LEU A 49 -23.12 11.83 -21.93
CA LEU A 49 -21.81 12.16 -21.41
C LEU A 49 -21.74 13.63 -21.02
N ILE A 50 -21.45 13.89 -19.77
CA ILE A 50 -21.07 15.21 -19.28
C ILE A 50 -19.54 15.26 -19.26
N GLU A 51 -18.97 16.03 -20.15
CA GLU A 51 -17.53 16.18 -20.24
C GLU A 51 -16.90 16.77 -18.97
N GLN A 52 -15.58 16.69 -18.91
CA GLN A 52 -14.79 17.27 -17.82
C GLN A 52 -15.19 18.75 -17.61
N ASN A 53 -15.61 19.05 -16.38
CA ASN A 53 -16.17 20.36 -16.02
C ASN A 53 -17.35 20.83 -16.89
N GLY A 54 -18.07 19.89 -17.50
CA GLY A 54 -19.18 20.15 -18.41
C GLY A 54 -20.54 20.32 -17.72
N PHE A 55 -20.60 20.18 -16.40
CA PHE A 55 -21.83 20.45 -15.65
C PHE A 55 -22.20 21.93 -15.78
N ASN A 56 -23.43 22.19 -16.18
CA ASN A 56 -23.89 23.54 -16.45
C ASN A 56 -25.40 23.72 -16.14
N ASP A 57 -25.85 24.95 -16.20
CA ASP A 57 -27.22 25.40 -15.87
C ASP A 57 -28.33 24.67 -16.64
N TYR A 58 -28.04 24.05 -17.78
CA TYR A 58 -29.05 23.34 -18.57
C TYR A 58 -29.52 22.06 -17.86
N ILE A 59 -28.62 21.37 -17.18
CA ILE A 59 -28.97 20.19 -16.39
C ILE A 59 -29.81 20.60 -15.18
N GLU A 60 -29.48 21.72 -14.56
CA GLU A 60 -30.24 22.25 -13.43
C GLU A 60 -31.66 22.67 -13.83
N ASN A 61 -31.84 23.26 -15.00
CA ASN A 61 -33.15 23.73 -15.47
C ASN A 61 -34.08 22.61 -15.89
N ASP A 62 -33.56 21.47 -16.34
CA ASP A 62 -34.35 20.33 -16.84
C ASP A 62 -34.30 19.11 -15.92
N GLU A 63 -34.07 19.31 -14.63
CA GLU A 63 -33.84 18.23 -13.65
C GLU A 63 -34.92 17.14 -13.67
N LEU A 64 -36.20 17.51 -13.76
CA LEU A 64 -37.30 16.55 -13.76
C LEU A 64 -37.31 15.67 -15.02
N TYR A 65 -37.03 16.26 -16.17
CA TYR A 65 -36.94 15.54 -17.43
C TYR A 65 -35.76 14.58 -17.44
N ILE A 66 -34.59 15.02 -16.94
CA ILE A 66 -33.38 14.20 -16.86
C ILE A 66 -33.61 13.04 -15.89
N ARG A 67 -34.18 13.27 -14.72
CA ARG A 67 -34.53 12.22 -13.74
C ARG A 67 -35.45 11.17 -14.36
N ASP A 68 -36.48 11.61 -15.10
CA ASP A 68 -37.42 10.71 -15.75
C ASP A 68 -36.74 9.91 -16.87
N TRP A 69 -35.90 10.54 -17.67
CA TRP A 69 -35.12 9.89 -18.72
C TRP A 69 -34.18 8.80 -18.12
N ILE A 70 -33.48 9.09 -17.01
CA ILE A 70 -32.65 8.10 -16.32
C ILE A 70 -33.51 6.91 -15.85
N ARG A 71 -34.63 7.19 -15.16
CA ARG A 71 -35.53 6.14 -14.66
C ARG A 71 -36.09 5.23 -15.76
N ARG A 72 -36.24 5.73 -16.98
CA ARG A 72 -36.65 4.95 -18.14
C ARG A 72 -35.56 4.10 -18.77
N GLY A 73 -34.31 4.29 -18.40
CA GLY A 73 -33.19 3.45 -18.84
C GLY A 73 -31.98 4.21 -19.36
N GLY A 74 -31.98 5.53 -19.30
CA GLY A 74 -30.84 6.36 -19.68
C GLY A 74 -29.66 6.20 -18.76
N ILE A 75 -28.46 6.33 -19.32
CA ILE A 75 -27.19 6.32 -18.57
C ILE A 75 -26.63 7.73 -18.56
N LEU A 76 -26.57 8.34 -17.38
CA LEU A 76 -25.93 9.65 -17.20
C LEU A 76 -24.51 9.44 -16.72
N PHE A 77 -23.54 9.77 -17.56
CA PHE A 77 -22.12 9.57 -17.31
C PHE A 77 -21.38 10.90 -17.15
N PHE A 78 -20.82 11.12 -15.98
CA PHE A 78 -20.01 12.29 -15.68
C PHE A 78 -18.53 11.96 -15.74
N MET A 79 -17.78 12.73 -16.50
CA MET A 79 -16.35 12.88 -16.36
C MET A 79 -16.02 13.82 -15.20
N HIS A 80 -14.76 13.95 -14.86
CA HIS A 80 -14.27 14.79 -13.75
C HIS A 80 -14.99 16.14 -13.69
N GLN A 81 -15.48 16.49 -12.48
CA GLN A 81 -16.11 17.78 -12.22
C GLN A 81 -15.34 18.53 -11.13
N ASP A 82 -15.26 19.85 -11.27
CA ASP A 82 -14.72 20.71 -10.22
C ASP A 82 -15.76 20.87 -9.10
N TYR A 83 -15.31 20.79 -7.84
CA TYR A 83 -16.18 20.88 -6.67
C TYR A 83 -16.96 22.20 -6.61
N CYS A 84 -16.38 23.31 -7.10
CA CYS A 84 -17.02 24.62 -7.13
C CYS A 84 -18.28 24.68 -7.99
N ARG A 85 -18.45 23.71 -8.89
CA ARG A 85 -19.54 23.67 -9.86
C ARG A 85 -20.49 22.50 -9.67
N TRP A 86 -20.19 21.63 -8.73
CA TRP A 86 -21.01 20.48 -8.44
C TRP A 86 -22.24 20.86 -7.62
N ALA A 87 -23.39 20.89 -8.26
CA ALA A 87 -24.69 21.16 -7.66
C ALA A 87 -25.66 20.02 -8.02
N PRO A 88 -25.69 18.94 -7.25
CA PRO A 88 -26.37 17.70 -7.62
C PRO A 88 -27.89 17.71 -7.38
N TYR A 89 -28.54 18.85 -7.48
CA TYR A 89 -29.99 18.97 -7.32
C TYR A 89 -30.78 18.15 -8.33
N PHE A 90 -30.21 17.88 -9.51
CA PHE A 90 -30.77 17.02 -10.54
C PHE A 90 -30.78 15.53 -10.17
N LEU A 91 -30.03 15.11 -9.14
CA LEU A 91 -29.99 13.70 -8.75
C LEU A 91 -31.39 13.24 -8.28
N PRO A 92 -31.85 12.06 -8.70
CA PRO A 92 -33.07 11.45 -8.20
C PRO A 92 -33.01 11.23 -6.69
N GLU A 93 -34.14 11.40 -6.01
CA GLU A 93 -34.23 11.24 -4.55
C GLU A 93 -33.75 9.85 -4.08
N GLU A 94 -34.04 8.81 -4.86
CA GLU A 94 -33.72 7.44 -4.54
C GLU A 94 -32.20 7.15 -4.53
N VAL A 95 -31.39 7.94 -5.24
CA VAL A 95 -29.93 7.80 -5.21
C VAL A 95 -29.29 8.68 -4.13
N GLY A 96 -30.02 9.70 -3.71
CA GLY A 96 -29.58 10.60 -2.66
C GLY A 96 -28.42 11.50 -3.06
N TYR A 97 -28.04 12.36 -2.14
CA TYR A 97 -27.04 13.39 -2.33
C TYR A 97 -25.62 12.82 -2.25
N THR A 98 -24.76 13.18 -3.20
CA THR A 98 -23.31 12.98 -3.12
C THR A 98 -22.62 14.33 -3.07
N GLN A 99 -21.72 14.48 -2.11
CA GLN A 99 -20.94 15.70 -1.95
C GLN A 99 -19.60 15.55 -2.67
N LEU A 100 -19.28 16.50 -3.53
CA LEU A 100 -17.93 16.65 -4.06
C LEU A 100 -17.12 17.52 -3.09
N ILE A 101 -16.01 17.05 -2.64
CA ILE A 101 -15.15 17.69 -1.66
C ILE A 101 -13.72 17.83 -2.18
N HIS A 102 -13.01 18.82 -1.67
CA HIS A 102 -11.58 18.95 -1.90
C HIS A 102 -10.79 18.30 -0.77
N ARG A 103 -9.85 17.43 -1.15
CA ARG A 103 -8.85 16.90 -0.24
C ARG A 103 -7.47 17.35 -0.68
N HIS A 104 -6.73 17.94 0.24
CA HIS A 104 -5.32 18.20 0.06
C HIS A 104 -4.55 16.95 0.45
N VAL A 105 -3.93 16.31 -0.53
CA VAL A 105 -3.12 15.13 -0.31
C VAL A 105 -1.72 15.37 -0.84
N PRO A 106 -0.69 14.91 -0.13
CA PRO A 106 0.66 14.94 -0.64
C PRO A 106 0.73 14.15 -1.93
N THR A 107 1.25 14.76 -2.99
CA THR A 107 1.41 14.07 -4.27
C THR A 107 2.87 13.83 -4.56
N ILE A 108 3.18 12.61 -4.98
CA ILE A 108 4.43 12.28 -5.63
C ILE A 108 4.08 11.91 -7.06
N ASN A 109 4.38 12.77 -7.97
CA ASN A 109 4.07 12.54 -9.36
C ASN A 109 5.36 12.32 -10.12
N GLY A 110 5.71 11.30 -10.65
CA GLY A 110 6.82 11.01 -11.55
C GLY A 110 7.91 12.08 -11.78
N GLY A 111 7.77 13.25 -11.16
CA GLY A 111 8.76 14.33 -11.14
C GLY A 111 9.90 14.02 -10.18
N LYS A 112 10.87 14.90 -10.15
CA LYS A 112 12.00 14.81 -9.22
C LYS A 112 11.97 15.96 -8.23
N CYS A 113 12.24 15.67 -6.97
CA CYS A 113 12.57 16.69 -5.98
C CYS A 113 13.83 17.47 -6.38
N SER A 114 14.06 18.61 -5.78
CA SER A 114 15.28 19.40 -6.01
C SER A 114 16.59 18.65 -5.72
N ASP A 115 16.52 17.59 -4.91
CA ASP A 115 17.62 16.69 -4.60
C ASP A 115 17.71 15.47 -5.55
N GLY A 116 16.88 15.42 -6.60
CA GLY A 116 16.85 14.32 -7.56
C GLY A 116 16.04 13.09 -7.14
N SER A 117 15.49 13.06 -5.92
CA SER A 117 14.63 11.98 -5.48
C SER A 117 13.27 12.00 -6.23
N PRO A 118 12.64 10.84 -6.46
CA PRO A 118 11.35 10.80 -7.13
C PRO A 118 10.25 11.44 -6.28
N TYR A 119 9.33 12.14 -6.93
CA TYR A 119 8.08 12.53 -6.34
C TYR A 119 7.13 11.35 -6.29
N MET A 120 6.40 11.21 -5.21
CA MET A 120 5.34 10.20 -5.11
C MET A 120 3.99 10.85 -4.83
N CYS A 121 2.97 10.31 -5.44
CA CYS A 121 1.59 10.70 -5.19
C CYS A 121 0.96 9.72 -4.20
N TYR A 122 0.53 10.22 -3.07
CA TYR A 122 -0.21 9.42 -2.09
C TYR A 122 -1.65 9.12 -2.54
N MET A 123 -2.08 9.74 -3.63
CA MET A 123 -3.37 9.50 -4.24
C MET A 123 -3.24 8.43 -5.31
N MET A 124 -3.06 7.21 -4.88
CA MET A 124 -3.10 6.08 -5.81
C MET A 124 -4.52 5.56 -5.88
N PRO A 125 -5.20 5.70 -7.03
CA PRO A 125 -6.52 5.14 -7.20
C PRO A 125 -6.47 3.62 -7.00
N TRP A 126 -7.46 3.12 -6.30
CA TRP A 126 -7.64 1.70 -6.04
C TRP A 126 -8.98 1.24 -6.60
N ILE A 127 -8.99 0.09 -7.27
CA ILE A 127 -10.22 -0.54 -7.73
C ILE A 127 -10.84 -1.30 -6.55
N GLU A 128 -12.01 -0.84 -6.09
CA GLU A 128 -12.71 -1.44 -4.97
C GLU A 128 -13.37 -2.78 -5.31
N ALA A 129 -13.59 -3.01 -6.58
CA ALA A 129 -14.23 -4.22 -7.08
C ALA A 129 -13.51 -4.77 -8.32
N PRO A 130 -12.27 -5.28 -8.18
CA PRO A 130 -11.45 -5.69 -9.31
C PRO A 130 -12.06 -6.84 -10.13
N GLY A 131 -12.93 -7.64 -9.51
CA GLY A 131 -13.68 -8.70 -10.20
C GLY A 131 -14.88 -8.24 -11.00
N LYS A 132 -15.25 -6.94 -10.96
CA LYS A 132 -16.33 -6.46 -11.79
C LYS A 132 -15.94 -6.39 -13.25
N ARG A 133 -16.89 -6.68 -14.14
CA ARG A 133 -16.69 -6.65 -15.58
C ARG A 133 -16.12 -5.33 -16.09
N LEU A 134 -16.44 -4.21 -15.44
CA LEU A 134 -15.86 -2.90 -15.77
C LEU A 134 -14.31 -2.91 -15.75
N PHE A 135 -13.70 -3.64 -14.83
CA PHE A 135 -12.24 -3.68 -14.68
C PHE A 135 -11.59 -4.94 -15.24
N SER A 136 -12.39 -5.88 -15.74
CA SER A 136 -11.91 -7.17 -16.20
C SER A 136 -12.24 -7.50 -17.65
N GLU A 137 -13.22 -6.82 -18.26
CA GLU A 137 -13.74 -7.16 -19.58
C GLU A 137 -14.12 -5.93 -20.44
N PRO A 138 -13.73 -5.90 -21.72
CA PRO A 138 -13.02 -6.91 -22.48
C PRO A 138 -11.54 -7.04 -22.12
N GLU A 139 -10.98 -6.12 -21.36
CA GLU A 139 -9.57 -6.11 -20.98
C GLU A 139 -9.41 -6.01 -19.47
N LYS A 140 -8.49 -6.79 -18.90
CA LYS A 140 -8.17 -6.71 -17.49
C LYS A 140 -7.35 -5.42 -17.23
N ILE A 141 -7.83 -4.56 -16.35
CA ILE A 141 -7.11 -3.41 -15.84
C ILE A 141 -6.35 -3.86 -14.60
N THR A 142 -5.05 -3.60 -14.57
CA THR A 142 -4.17 -3.97 -13.47
C THR A 142 -3.87 -2.79 -12.56
N PRO A 143 -3.54 -3.01 -11.28
CA PRO A 143 -3.12 -1.93 -10.38
C PRO A 143 -1.91 -1.14 -10.90
N ASP A 144 -1.00 -1.78 -11.66
CA ASP A 144 0.15 -1.07 -12.25
C ASP A 144 -0.27 -0.02 -13.27
N GLU A 145 -1.30 -0.31 -14.06
CA GLU A 145 -1.84 0.65 -15.04
C GLU A 145 -2.49 1.86 -14.37
N MET A 146 -3.00 1.68 -13.16
CA MET A 146 -3.59 2.77 -12.38
C MET A 146 -2.54 3.77 -11.89
N LEU A 147 -1.29 3.39 -11.81
CA LEU A 147 -0.20 4.32 -11.49
C LEU A 147 -0.07 5.45 -12.51
N ASP A 148 -0.48 5.21 -13.74
CA ASP A 148 -0.42 6.18 -14.82
C ASP A 148 -1.50 7.27 -14.74
N TRP A 149 -2.51 7.10 -13.88
CA TRP A 149 -3.50 8.14 -13.60
C TRP A 149 -2.92 9.38 -12.93
N LYS A 150 -1.77 9.26 -12.31
CA LYS A 150 -1.08 10.33 -11.58
C LYS A 150 -0.56 11.45 -12.46
N ILE A 151 -0.23 11.15 -13.71
CA ILE A 151 0.33 12.12 -14.65
C ILE A 151 -0.65 13.27 -14.88
N THR A 152 -1.92 13.03 -14.64
CA THR A 152 -3.00 13.99 -14.85
C THR A 152 -3.36 14.80 -13.61
N ALA A 153 -2.97 14.36 -12.41
CA ALA A 153 -3.24 15.06 -11.16
C ALA A 153 -2.46 16.39 -11.00
N ASP A 154 -1.45 16.61 -11.83
CA ASP A 154 -0.59 17.80 -11.75
C ASP A 154 -1.21 19.09 -12.28
N SER A 155 -2.32 19.01 -12.97
CA SER A 155 -2.97 20.18 -13.56
C SER A 155 -3.71 21.05 -12.55
N PHE A 156 -3.86 20.60 -11.28
CA PHE A 156 -4.58 21.33 -10.25
C PHE A 156 -3.64 21.87 -9.17
N SER A 157 -3.79 23.15 -8.89
CA SER A 157 -3.14 24.00 -7.91
C SER A 157 -2.20 23.29 -6.91
N VAL A 158 -0.97 23.14 -7.32
CA VAL A 158 0.09 22.59 -6.46
C VAL A 158 0.52 23.64 -5.44
N VAL A 159 0.20 23.41 -4.18
CA VAL A 159 0.72 24.23 -3.08
C VAL A 159 2.05 23.62 -2.61
N GLN A 160 3.13 24.37 -2.79
CA GLN A 160 4.43 23.98 -2.24
C GLN A 160 4.47 24.29 -0.76
N LYS A 161 4.62 23.28 0.09
CA LYS A 161 4.94 23.46 1.50
C LYS A 161 6.41 23.12 1.75
N PRO A 162 7.24 24.05 2.27
CA PRO A 162 8.55 23.68 2.76
C PRO A 162 8.39 22.75 3.96
N THR A 163 9.09 21.64 3.97
CA THR A 163 9.17 20.77 5.15
C THR A 163 10.35 21.23 6.01
N ALA A 164 10.09 21.47 7.29
CA ALA A 164 11.06 22.07 8.21
C ALA A 164 12.34 21.22 8.39
N ASP A 165 12.27 19.92 8.17
CA ASP A 165 13.35 19.00 8.56
C ASP A 165 14.31 18.63 7.43
N SER A 166 14.05 18.99 6.17
CA SER A 166 14.87 18.49 5.06
C SER A 166 15.20 19.52 3.97
N GLY A 167 14.70 20.74 4.09
CA GLY A 167 14.79 21.72 2.99
C GLY A 167 14.06 21.29 1.71
N ARG A 168 13.32 20.21 1.75
CA ARG A 168 12.59 19.61 0.63
C ARG A 168 11.23 20.25 0.46
N THR A 169 10.86 20.53 -0.77
CA THR A 169 9.54 21.06 -1.08
C THR A 169 8.60 19.89 -1.38
N VAL A 170 7.62 19.68 -0.53
CA VAL A 170 6.53 18.72 -0.80
C VAL A 170 5.44 19.45 -1.57
N ARG A 171 5.12 18.95 -2.74
CA ARG A 171 3.93 19.41 -3.47
C ARG A 171 2.70 18.75 -2.88
N THR A 172 1.66 19.52 -2.64
CA THR A 172 0.33 19.00 -2.31
C THR A 172 -0.60 19.33 -3.46
N ALA A 173 -1.31 18.34 -3.98
CA ALA A 173 -2.41 18.56 -4.91
C ALA A 173 -3.72 18.64 -4.13
N ALA A 174 -4.60 19.51 -4.58
CA ALA A 174 -5.99 19.51 -4.15
C ALA A 174 -6.80 18.75 -5.20
N GLU A 175 -7.41 17.66 -4.79
CA GLU A 175 -8.21 16.83 -5.68
C GLU A 175 -9.67 16.86 -5.27
N SER A 176 -10.54 16.91 -6.28
CA SER A 176 -11.96 16.76 -6.07
C SER A 176 -12.32 15.28 -6.02
N CYS A 177 -12.92 14.87 -4.93
CA CYS A 177 -13.39 13.50 -4.72
C CYS A 177 -14.77 13.49 -4.10
N PHE A 178 -15.44 12.34 -4.13
CA PHE A 178 -16.76 12.21 -3.56
C PHE A 178 -16.77 11.70 -2.12
N LEU A 179 -17.60 12.31 -1.30
CA LEU A 179 -18.14 11.71 -0.09
C LEU A 179 -19.46 11.04 -0.47
N ALA A 180 -19.44 9.72 -0.61
CA ALA A 180 -20.54 8.96 -1.15
C ALA A 180 -21.53 8.53 -0.07
N ASN A 181 -22.84 8.78 -0.28
CA ASN A 181 -23.84 8.18 0.60
C ASN A 181 -24.02 6.66 0.33
N PRO A 182 -24.71 5.92 1.20
CA PRO A 182 -24.83 4.46 1.10
C PRO A 182 -25.49 3.93 -0.18
N ASN A 183 -26.28 4.73 -0.88
CA ASN A 183 -26.97 4.30 -2.10
C ASN A 183 -26.06 4.22 -3.32
N TRP A 184 -24.86 4.77 -3.23
CA TRP A 184 -23.87 4.73 -4.28
C TRP A 184 -22.90 3.56 -4.06
N GLU A 185 -22.65 2.83 -5.11
CA GLU A 185 -21.60 1.83 -5.13
C GLU A 185 -20.27 2.50 -5.49
N ILE A 186 -19.24 2.31 -4.65
CA ILE A 186 -17.89 2.79 -4.91
C ILE A 186 -17.16 1.71 -5.71
N LEU A 187 -16.71 2.05 -6.90
CA LEU A 187 -15.98 1.18 -7.81
C LEU A 187 -14.47 1.46 -7.79
N GLY A 188 -14.10 2.69 -7.50
CA GLY A 188 -12.72 3.11 -7.33
C GLY A 188 -12.61 4.24 -6.33
N SER A 189 -11.53 4.23 -5.54
CA SER A 189 -11.25 5.22 -4.51
C SER A 189 -9.75 5.45 -4.38
N TYR A 190 -9.35 6.48 -3.66
CA TYR A 190 -7.97 6.70 -3.24
C TYR A 190 -7.82 6.82 -1.71
N MET A 191 -8.93 6.73 -1.00
CA MET A 191 -8.99 6.74 0.46
C MET A 191 -9.73 5.51 0.98
N ASP A 192 -10.08 5.51 2.24
CA ASP A 192 -10.78 4.40 2.86
C ASP A 192 -12.26 4.34 2.40
N PRO A 193 -12.65 3.31 1.65
CA PRO A 193 -14.03 3.16 1.21
C PRO A 193 -14.99 2.85 2.37
N ALA A 194 -14.51 2.40 3.53
CA ALA A 194 -15.36 2.12 4.69
C ALA A 194 -16.01 3.40 5.23
N VAL A 195 -15.30 4.52 5.21
CA VAL A 195 -15.85 5.84 5.56
C VAL A 195 -16.46 6.57 4.36
N ARG A 196 -16.44 5.93 3.18
CA ARG A 196 -17.01 6.42 1.92
C ARG A 196 -16.46 7.77 1.45
N ASP A 197 -15.28 8.14 1.92
CA ASP A 197 -14.53 9.33 1.53
C ASP A 197 -13.52 8.96 0.44
N GLY A 198 -13.14 9.94 -0.38
CA GLY A 198 -12.15 9.74 -1.44
C GLY A 198 -12.64 8.88 -2.61
N ALA A 199 -13.94 8.72 -2.81
CA ALA A 199 -14.48 7.96 -3.92
C ALA A 199 -14.22 8.68 -5.25
N LEU A 200 -13.74 7.94 -6.24
CA LEU A 200 -13.36 8.45 -7.58
C LEU A 200 -14.25 7.91 -8.68
N ILE A 201 -14.66 6.65 -8.59
CA ILE A 201 -15.56 6.01 -9.55
C ILE A 201 -16.74 5.47 -8.77
N LEU A 202 -17.92 5.98 -9.09
CA LEU A 202 -19.17 5.62 -8.42
C LEU A 202 -20.25 5.34 -9.43
N ARG A 203 -21.20 4.53 -9.00
CA ARG A 203 -22.45 4.38 -9.71
C ARG A 203 -23.64 4.29 -8.77
N ALA A 204 -24.80 4.69 -9.27
CA ALA A 204 -26.08 4.42 -8.64
C ALA A 204 -27.09 3.98 -9.68
N LYS A 205 -27.88 2.94 -9.37
CA LYS A 205 -29.04 2.54 -10.19
C LYS A 205 -30.21 3.43 -9.86
N CYS A 206 -30.93 3.86 -10.89
CA CYS A 206 -32.14 4.69 -10.76
C CYS A 206 -33.21 4.20 -11.75
N GLY A 207 -34.23 3.54 -11.23
CA GLY A 207 -35.22 2.88 -12.07
C GLY A 207 -34.56 1.80 -12.96
N LYS A 208 -34.71 1.95 -14.28
CA LYS A 208 -34.06 1.10 -15.29
C LYS A 208 -32.68 1.64 -15.73
N GLY A 209 -32.34 2.85 -15.35
CA GLY A 209 -31.12 3.54 -15.76
C GLY A 209 -30.05 3.57 -14.68
N MET A 210 -29.03 4.37 -14.94
CA MET A 210 -27.85 4.46 -14.10
C MET A 210 -27.24 5.86 -14.15
N ILE A 211 -26.70 6.30 -13.04
CA ILE A 211 -25.79 7.45 -12.96
C ILE A 211 -24.40 6.91 -12.68
N PHE A 212 -23.43 7.33 -13.47
CA PHE A 212 -22.04 6.93 -13.36
C PHE A 212 -21.17 8.16 -13.23
N LEU A 213 -20.41 8.23 -12.16
CA LEU A 213 -19.50 9.34 -11.86
C LEU A 213 -18.07 8.85 -11.98
N ASN A 214 -17.25 9.56 -12.74
CA ASN A 214 -15.84 9.29 -12.89
C ASN A 214 -15.04 10.55 -12.59
N GLN A 215 -14.33 10.56 -11.50
CA GLN A 215 -13.53 11.69 -11.04
C GLN A 215 -12.05 11.58 -11.44
N ILE A 216 -11.69 10.55 -12.19
CA ILE A 216 -10.34 10.41 -12.73
C ILE A 216 -10.16 11.42 -13.84
N LEU A 217 -9.10 12.22 -13.75
CA LEU A 217 -8.77 13.22 -14.74
C LEU A 217 -8.36 12.58 -16.07
N PHE A 218 -8.94 13.09 -17.13
CA PHE A 218 -8.47 12.84 -18.47
C PHE A 218 -7.37 13.83 -18.84
N PRO A 219 -6.25 13.43 -19.47
CA PRO A 219 -5.20 14.35 -19.87
C PRO A 219 -5.70 15.39 -20.86
N GLU A 220 -5.46 16.68 -20.58
CA GLU A 220 -5.84 17.79 -21.47
C GLU A 220 -4.83 18.00 -22.60
N ASP A 221 -3.59 17.61 -22.42
CA ASP A 221 -2.49 17.78 -23.35
C ASP A 221 -1.95 16.44 -23.86
N ARG A 222 -1.51 16.40 -25.11
CA ARG A 222 -0.82 15.26 -25.72
C ARG A 222 0.69 15.39 -25.51
N THR A 223 1.14 15.27 -24.29
CA THR A 223 2.56 15.28 -23.97
C THR A 223 3.14 13.86 -23.96
N PRO A 224 4.46 13.69 -24.16
CA PRO A 224 5.11 12.38 -24.01
C PRO A 224 4.85 11.74 -22.64
N GLU A 225 4.71 12.55 -21.61
CA GLU A 225 4.42 12.11 -20.24
C GLU A 225 3.00 11.53 -20.11
N ALA A 226 2.06 12.01 -20.92
CA ALA A 226 0.68 11.54 -20.94
C ALA A 226 0.47 10.22 -21.72
N GLU A 227 1.43 9.76 -22.51
CA GLU A 227 1.29 8.58 -23.39
C GLU A 227 0.87 7.31 -22.62
N ARG A 228 1.43 7.08 -21.44
CA ARG A 228 1.03 5.94 -20.60
C ARG A 228 -0.41 6.09 -20.09
N SER A 229 -0.78 7.29 -19.70
CA SER A 229 -2.16 7.61 -19.29
C SER A 229 -3.14 7.36 -20.45
N PHE A 230 -2.79 7.73 -21.67
CA PHE A 230 -3.63 7.43 -22.84
C PHE A 230 -3.76 5.92 -23.11
N ALA A 231 -2.69 5.15 -22.91
CA ALA A 231 -2.75 3.69 -23.04
C ALA A 231 -3.76 3.09 -22.04
N PHE A 232 -3.73 3.54 -20.79
CA PHE A 232 -4.73 3.19 -19.78
C PHE A 232 -6.14 3.61 -20.21
N TRP A 233 -6.33 4.87 -20.64
CA TRP A 233 -7.63 5.39 -21.05
C TRP A 233 -8.24 4.63 -22.22
N LYS A 234 -7.45 4.19 -23.20
CA LYS A 234 -7.91 3.34 -24.31
C LYS A 234 -8.55 2.05 -23.80
N LYS A 235 -7.91 1.42 -22.84
CA LYS A 235 -8.39 0.19 -22.21
C LYS A 235 -9.65 0.43 -21.39
N TYR A 236 -9.61 1.45 -20.54
CA TYR A 236 -10.72 1.81 -19.66
C TYR A 236 -11.98 2.18 -20.43
N VAL A 237 -11.85 2.95 -21.52
CA VAL A 237 -12.98 3.33 -22.39
C VAL A 237 -13.62 2.10 -23.03
N ARG A 238 -12.84 1.16 -23.57
CA ARG A 238 -13.38 -0.09 -24.13
C ARG A 238 -14.19 -0.87 -23.10
N ASN A 239 -13.66 -0.97 -21.91
CA ASN A 239 -14.35 -1.63 -20.80
C ASN A 239 -15.63 -0.86 -20.41
N LEU A 240 -15.55 0.47 -20.34
CA LEU A 240 -16.67 1.32 -19.95
C LEU A 240 -17.83 1.23 -20.96
N LEU A 241 -17.52 1.29 -22.26
CA LEU A 241 -18.54 1.14 -23.32
C LEU A 241 -19.18 -0.24 -23.28
N ALA A 242 -18.38 -1.30 -23.18
CA ALA A 242 -18.89 -2.66 -23.04
C ALA A 242 -19.74 -2.84 -21.77
N TYR A 243 -19.36 -2.19 -20.68
CA TYR A 243 -20.12 -2.18 -19.43
C TYR A 243 -21.50 -1.51 -19.60
N PHE A 244 -21.57 -0.35 -20.26
CA PHE A 244 -22.83 0.34 -20.53
C PHE A 244 -23.74 -0.45 -21.47
N GLU A 245 -23.19 -1.08 -22.52
CA GLU A 245 -23.94 -1.96 -23.41
C GLU A 245 -24.57 -3.15 -22.67
N ARG A 246 -23.81 -3.82 -21.80
CA ARG A 246 -24.28 -4.94 -20.98
C ARG A 246 -25.36 -4.49 -20.00
N PHE A 247 -25.16 -3.35 -19.34
CA PHE A 247 -26.16 -2.79 -18.43
C PHE A 247 -27.52 -2.57 -19.15
N ARG A 248 -27.50 -1.99 -20.35
CA ARG A 248 -28.70 -1.78 -21.14
C ARG A 248 -29.41 -3.07 -21.56
N ARG A 249 -28.64 -4.12 -21.84
CA ARG A 249 -29.20 -5.43 -22.16
C ARG A 249 -29.72 -6.18 -20.93
N GLY A 250 -29.54 -5.61 -19.74
CA GLY A 250 -29.94 -6.24 -18.48
C GLY A 250 -29.10 -7.47 -18.15
N GLU A 251 -27.87 -7.55 -18.66
CA GLU A 251 -26.97 -8.65 -18.34
C GLU A 251 -26.56 -8.58 -16.88
N PRO A 252 -26.55 -9.72 -16.16
CA PRO A 252 -26.13 -9.74 -14.78
C PRO A 252 -24.63 -9.39 -14.69
N GLU A 253 -24.27 -8.65 -13.65
CA GLU A 253 -22.87 -8.50 -13.28
C GLU A 253 -22.36 -9.81 -12.71
N ILE A 254 -21.73 -10.60 -13.55
CA ILE A 254 -20.99 -11.78 -13.09
C ILE A 254 -19.67 -11.28 -12.58
N LEU A 255 -19.47 -11.42 -11.27
CA LEU A 255 -18.15 -11.29 -10.69
C LEU A 255 -17.40 -12.55 -11.09
N PRO A 256 -16.19 -12.44 -11.69
CA PRO A 256 -15.34 -13.63 -11.87
C PRO A 256 -15.16 -14.29 -10.50
N GLU A 257 -15.07 -15.63 -10.47
CA GLU A 257 -14.60 -16.31 -9.28
C GLU A 257 -13.28 -15.66 -8.87
N THR A 258 -13.22 -15.19 -7.65
CA THR A 258 -11.98 -14.64 -7.09
C THR A 258 -11.01 -15.80 -6.90
N VAL A 259 -10.21 -16.05 -7.92
CA VAL A 259 -9.01 -16.87 -7.75
C VAL A 259 -8.14 -16.10 -6.78
N LYS A 260 -7.88 -16.65 -5.59
CA LYS A 260 -6.96 -16.04 -4.64
C LYS A 260 -5.63 -15.84 -5.35
N PRO A 261 -5.13 -14.61 -5.44
CA PRO A 261 -3.86 -14.37 -6.08
C PRO A 261 -2.76 -15.09 -5.27
N THR A 262 -1.90 -15.77 -5.98
CA THR A 262 -0.75 -16.46 -5.39
C THR A 262 0.53 -15.83 -5.91
N LEU A 263 1.40 -15.45 -4.99
CA LEU A 263 2.74 -14.99 -5.35
C LEU A 263 3.56 -16.14 -5.97
N PRO A 264 4.43 -15.84 -6.93
CA PRO A 264 5.34 -16.85 -7.48
C PRO A 264 6.30 -17.35 -6.39
N VAL A 265 6.67 -18.63 -6.46
CA VAL A 265 7.67 -19.18 -5.54
C VAL A 265 9.05 -18.56 -5.83
N LYS A 266 9.68 -17.99 -4.80
CA LYS A 266 11.00 -17.38 -4.84
C LYS A 266 11.90 -17.99 -3.77
N LYS A 267 13.20 -17.73 -3.85
CA LYS A 267 14.18 -18.15 -2.82
C LYS A 267 13.92 -17.42 -1.50
N ASN A 268 13.72 -16.11 -1.56
CA ASN A 268 13.28 -15.26 -0.46
C ASN A 268 12.33 -14.16 -0.96
N TYR A 269 11.67 -13.51 -0.03
CA TYR A 269 10.66 -12.48 -0.28
C TYR A 269 10.97 -11.24 0.53
N LYS A 270 10.66 -10.07 -0.04
CA LYS A 270 10.75 -8.77 0.64
C LYS A 270 9.49 -8.54 1.47
N LEU A 271 9.62 -8.50 2.78
CA LEU A 271 8.55 -8.26 3.74
C LEU A 271 8.67 -6.85 4.35
N ALA A 272 7.60 -6.08 4.27
CA ALA A 272 7.41 -4.86 5.05
C ALA A 272 6.56 -5.15 6.29
N ILE A 273 6.99 -4.65 7.44
CA ILE A 273 6.25 -4.75 8.71
C ILE A 273 5.96 -3.36 9.29
N HIS A 274 5.01 -3.28 10.23
CA HIS A 274 4.65 -2.06 10.96
C HIS A 274 4.12 -0.95 10.03
N MET A 275 3.17 -1.33 9.17
CA MET A 275 2.59 -0.45 8.18
C MET A 275 1.22 0.05 8.66
N HIS A 276 1.15 1.28 9.13
CA HIS A 276 -0.12 1.91 9.50
C HIS A 276 -0.89 2.38 8.27
N SER A 277 -2.21 2.37 8.37
CA SER A 277 -3.12 2.91 7.35
C SER A 277 -3.97 4.04 7.92
N LEU A 278 -4.99 4.49 7.19
CA LEU A 278 -5.90 5.59 7.59
C LEU A 278 -6.73 5.29 8.85
N ASP A 279 -6.57 4.15 9.45
CA ASP A 279 -7.21 3.76 10.70
C ASP A 279 -6.73 4.59 11.92
N TRP A 280 -5.69 5.43 11.74
CA TRP A 280 -5.13 6.23 12.82
C TRP A 280 -4.91 7.71 12.44
N TYR A 281 -5.04 8.60 13.43
CA TYR A 281 -4.75 10.03 13.28
C TYR A 281 -3.29 10.26 12.88
N GLY A 282 -3.09 10.84 11.69
CA GLY A 282 -1.77 11.15 11.16
C GLY A 282 -1.23 10.15 10.14
N CYS A 283 -1.92 9.03 9.91
CA CYS A 283 -1.63 8.19 8.76
C CYS A 283 -2.28 8.80 7.51
N ASP A 284 -1.52 8.89 6.45
CA ASP A 284 -1.95 9.52 5.19
C ASP A 284 -2.20 8.51 4.07
N SER A 285 -2.21 7.22 4.39
CA SER A 285 -2.19 6.16 3.38
C SER A 285 -3.30 5.15 3.57
N ALA A 286 -4.18 5.06 2.57
CA ALA A 286 -5.15 3.97 2.46
C ALA A 286 -4.45 2.63 2.15
N PRO A 287 -5.04 1.48 2.51
CA PRO A 287 -4.46 0.17 2.21
C PRO A 287 -4.16 -0.05 0.73
N GLY A 288 -5.01 0.43 -0.18
CA GLY A 288 -4.75 0.40 -1.62
C GLY A 288 -3.54 1.23 -2.04
N THR A 289 -3.33 2.39 -1.42
CA THR A 289 -2.13 3.21 -1.61
C THR A 289 -0.89 2.48 -1.12
N ILE A 290 -0.96 1.81 0.02
CA ILE A 290 0.13 0.99 0.55
C ILE A 290 0.47 -0.13 -0.45
N ASN A 291 -0.53 -0.86 -0.98
CA ASN A 291 -0.29 -1.87 -2.01
C ASN A 291 0.49 -1.29 -3.20
N ALA A 292 0.02 -0.18 -3.75
CA ALA A 292 0.66 0.44 -4.91
C ALA A 292 2.13 0.81 -4.62
N ILE A 293 2.44 1.28 -3.41
CA ILE A 293 3.81 1.61 -3.01
C ILE A 293 4.65 0.35 -2.79
N MET A 294 4.10 -0.68 -2.18
CA MET A 294 4.79 -1.97 -2.05
C MET A 294 5.21 -2.51 -3.41
N ARG A 295 4.30 -2.46 -4.39
CA ARG A 295 4.59 -2.83 -5.78
C ARG A 295 5.69 -1.98 -6.39
N TYR A 296 5.60 -0.65 -6.23
CA TYR A 296 6.60 0.27 -6.77
C TYR A 296 7.99 0.02 -6.20
N MET A 297 8.08 -0.29 -4.90
CA MET A 297 9.34 -0.58 -4.21
C MET A 297 9.77 -2.05 -4.31
N GLY A 298 8.96 -2.89 -4.97
CA GLY A 298 9.26 -4.30 -5.17
C GLY A 298 9.17 -5.16 -3.90
N TYR A 299 8.32 -4.78 -2.94
CA TYR A 299 7.98 -5.65 -1.81
C TYR A 299 6.99 -6.73 -2.26
N ASP A 300 7.12 -7.91 -1.66
CA ASP A 300 6.28 -9.06 -1.94
C ASP A 300 5.19 -9.26 -0.88
N ILE A 301 5.47 -8.89 0.36
CA ILE A 301 4.59 -9.14 1.51
C ILE A 301 4.56 -7.88 2.37
N CYS A 302 3.38 -7.56 2.89
CA CYS A 302 3.15 -6.42 3.77
C CYS A 302 2.29 -6.86 4.97
N THR A 303 2.71 -6.55 6.19
CA THR A 303 1.86 -6.66 7.37
C THR A 303 1.33 -5.29 7.74
N ILE A 304 0.01 -5.16 7.73
CA ILE A 304 -0.65 -3.97 8.24
C ILE A 304 -0.69 -4.05 9.76
N ALA A 305 -0.38 -2.94 10.42
CA ALA A 305 -0.44 -2.80 11.87
C ALA A 305 -1.59 -1.84 12.23
N VAL A 306 -2.80 -2.35 12.35
CA VAL A 306 -3.96 -1.58 12.81
C VAL A 306 -3.72 -1.18 14.27
N LYS A 307 -3.89 0.09 14.61
CA LYS A 307 -3.78 0.52 16.01
C LYS A 307 -4.98 0.10 16.82
N ASP A 308 -4.74 -0.48 17.98
CA ASP A 308 -5.78 -0.90 18.92
C ASP A 308 -6.56 0.27 19.53
N ILE A 309 -5.98 1.48 19.52
CA ILE A 309 -6.61 2.73 20.00
C ILE A 309 -7.47 3.45 18.95
N ALA A 310 -7.48 2.97 17.73
CA ALA A 310 -8.22 3.60 16.65
C ALA A 310 -9.73 3.42 16.83
N PRO A 311 -10.55 4.43 16.48
CA PRO A 311 -12.00 4.29 16.46
C PRO A 311 -12.50 3.35 15.35
N TYR A 312 -11.59 2.66 14.69
CA TYR A 312 -11.88 1.75 13.59
C TYR A 312 -12.54 0.48 14.14
N ASN A 313 -13.86 0.47 14.11
CA ASN A 313 -14.67 -0.69 14.51
C ASN A 313 -14.72 -1.76 13.40
N GLY A 314 -13.82 -1.70 12.45
CA GLY A 314 -13.84 -2.52 11.26
C GLY A 314 -12.60 -3.40 11.14
N LYS A 315 -12.84 -4.65 10.81
CA LYS A 315 -11.87 -5.59 10.30
C LYS A 315 -11.34 -5.05 8.97
N LEU A 316 -10.04 -4.90 8.85
CA LEU A 316 -9.42 -4.65 7.57
C LEU A 316 -9.48 -5.92 6.73
N ASP A 317 -10.08 -5.85 5.55
CA ASP A 317 -10.09 -6.97 4.61
C ASP A 317 -8.77 -6.99 3.82
N THR A 318 -7.74 -7.63 4.38
CA THR A 318 -6.42 -7.72 3.75
C THR A 318 -6.43 -8.55 2.47
N GLU A 319 -7.36 -9.51 2.33
CA GLU A 319 -7.52 -10.30 1.10
C GLU A 319 -7.87 -9.40 -0.08
N LYS A 320 -8.68 -8.36 0.15
CA LYS A 320 -9.07 -7.39 -0.88
C LYS A 320 -7.87 -6.62 -1.45
N TYR A 321 -6.86 -6.37 -0.63
CA TYR A 321 -5.67 -5.61 -1.02
C TYR A 321 -4.49 -6.49 -1.44
N SER A 322 -4.65 -7.81 -1.37
CA SER A 322 -3.68 -8.76 -1.88
C SER A 322 -3.89 -9.01 -3.37
N ASP A 323 -2.78 -9.22 -4.10
CA ASP A 323 -2.81 -9.54 -5.51
C ASP A 323 -1.67 -10.52 -5.89
N ASP A 324 -1.38 -10.67 -7.18
CA ASP A 324 -0.34 -11.58 -7.71
C ASP A 324 1.10 -11.07 -7.48
N LYS A 325 1.28 -9.89 -6.89
CA LYS A 325 2.59 -9.29 -6.62
C LYS A 325 2.80 -8.93 -5.15
N VAL A 326 1.74 -8.62 -4.41
CA VAL A 326 1.82 -8.26 -2.99
C VAL A 326 0.80 -9.02 -2.18
N LEU A 327 1.25 -9.74 -1.16
CA LEU A 327 0.41 -10.38 -0.15
C LEU A 327 0.31 -9.47 1.07
N PHE A 328 -0.92 -9.09 1.43
CA PHE A 328 -1.21 -8.39 2.68
C PHE A 328 -1.57 -9.38 3.78
N LEU A 329 -1.06 -9.14 4.97
CA LEU A 329 -1.36 -9.93 6.15
C LEU A 329 -1.95 -9.04 7.24
N ASP A 330 -2.92 -9.58 7.95
CA ASP A 330 -3.52 -8.94 9.11
C ASP A 330 -2.49 -8.77 10.22
N GLY A 331 -2.56 -7.65 10.91
CA GLY A 331 -1.72 -7.35 12.04
C GLY A 331 -2.27 -6.20 12.86
N GLN A 332 -1.79 -6.09 14.08
CA GLN A 332 -2.20 -5.04 15.00
C GLN A 332 -1.00 -4.57 15.83
N GLU A 333 -0.93 -3.27 16.09
CA GLU A 333 0.00 -2.72 17.07
C GLU A 333 -0.75 -2.52 18.40
N TYR A 334 -0.31 -3.20 19.44
CA TYR A 334 -0.85 -3.06 20.79
C TYR A 334 -0.09 -2.01 21.59
N HIS A 335 -0.87 -1.17 22.29
CA HIS A 335 -0.37 -0.05 23.09
C HIS A 335 -0.77 -0.25 24.56
N PRO A 336 -0.02 -1.02 25.34
CA PRO A 336 -0.35 -1.26 26.76
C PRO A 336 -0.29 0.00 27.62
N PHE A 337 0.19 1.13 27.07
CA PHE A 337 0.17 2.44 27.72
C PHE A 337 -0.60 3.47 26.91
N ASN A 338 -1.36 4.32 27.61
CA ASN A 338 -2.02 5.46 27.01
C ASN A 338 -1.04 6.64 26.90
N TRP A 339 -0.92 7.22 25.72
CA TRP A 339 -0.10 8.40 25.42
C TRP A 339 -0.42 9.65 26.25
N HIS A 340 -1.52 9.62 27.01
CA HIS A 340 -1.98 10.80 27.74
C HIS A 340 -1.25 11.04 29.07
N ASP A 341 -0.49 10.09 29.58
CA ASP A 341 0.29 10.29 30.82
C ASP A 341 1.65 10.93 30.55
N ARG A 342 1.63 12.07 29.83
CA ARG A 342 2.81 12.89 29.51
C ARG A 342 3.56 13.45 30.71
N TYR A 343 3.05 13.25 31.92
CA TYR A 343 3.53 13.95 33.12
C TYR A 343 4.38 13.11 34.07
N GLU A 344 4.46 11.82 33.89
CA GLU A 344 5.35 11.02 34.71
C GLU A 344 6.67 10.72 34.01
N LYS A 345 7.79 10.77 34.76
CA LYS A 345 9.16 10.47 34.31
C LYS A 345 9.35 9.07 33.70
N ARG A 346 8.30 8.25 33.68
CA ARG A 346 8.22 6.91 33.11
C ARG A 346 7.77 6.88 31.64
N SER A 347 7.54 8.02 31.03
CA SER A 347 7.05 8.16 29.64
C SER A 347 7.98 7.59 28.55
N HIS A 348 9.09 6.97 28.92
CA HIS A 348 10.01 6.33 27.98
C HIS A 348 9.75 4.82 27.82
N ASN A 349 8.74 4.26 28.48
CA ASN A 349 8.43 2.84 28.42
C ASN A 349 7.24 2.60 27.48
N ASN A 350 7.39 2.94 26.21
CA ASN A 350 6.44 2.53 25.18
C ASN A 350 6.65 1.04 24.90
N TYR A 351 5.86 0.17 25.55
CA TYR A 351 5.90 -1.27 25.30
C TYR A 351 4.98 -1.65 24.13
N HIS A 352 5.17 -0.98 23.00
CA HIS A 352 4.40 -1.35 21.83
C HIS A 352 4.85 -2.70 21.29
N MET A 353 3.92 -3.51 20.85
CA MET A 353 4.20 -4.78 20.21
C MET A 353 3.37 -4.96 18.95
N LEU A 354 3.96 -5.60 17.98
CA LEU A 354 3.32 -5.93 16.72
C LEU A 354 2.83 -7.37 16.76
N ALA A 355 1.55 -7.55 16.51
CA ALA A 355 0.98 -8.83 16.13
C ALA A 355 1.05 -8.93 14.61
N MET A 356 1.73 -9.92 14.07
CA MET A 356 1.90 -10.13 12.64
C MET A 356 1.21 -11.42 12.21
N GLY A 357 0.38 -11.34 11.18
CA GLY A 357 -0.31 -12.48 10.60
C GLY A 357 -1.32 -13.14 11.55
N ILE A 358 -1.97 -12.35 12.40
CA ILE A 358 -3.07 -12.83 13.25
C ILE A 358 -4.28 -13.27 12.42
N ASP A 359 -5.14 -14.05 13.03
CA ASP A 359 -6.43 -14.39 12.42
C ASP A 359 -7.25 -13.12 12.13
N PRO A 360 -7.92 -13.03 10.97
CA PRO A 360 -8.66 -11.84 10.59
C PRO A 360 -9.77 -11.40 11.58
N ASP A 361 -10.23 -12.28 12.44
CA ASP A 361 -11.24 -11.99 13.46
C ASP A 361 -10.66 -11.66 14.85
N ALA A 362 -9.33 -11.60 14.96
CA ALA A 362 -8.62 -11.45 16.23
C ALA A 362 -8.31 -9.99 16.61
N TYR A 363 -8.81 -9.01 15.87
CA TYR A 363 -8.61 -7.60 16.25
C TYR A 363 -9.32 -7.29 17.58
N THR A 364 -8.57 -6.66 18.50
CA THR A 364 -9.08 -6.35 19.85
C THR A 364 -8.53 -5.03 20.37
N GLN A 365 -9.29 -4.38 21.23
CA GLN A 365 -8.87 -3.21 22.00
C GLN A 365 -8.59 -3.57 23.48
N GLU A 366 -8.62 -4.84 23.83
CA GLU A 366 -8.51 -5.28 25.23
C GLU A 366 -7.17 -4.88 25.86
N PHE A 367 -6.10 -4.82 25.07
CA PHE A 367 -4.74 -4.55 25.54
C PHE A 367 -4.36 -3.08 25.55
N THR A 368 -5.22 -2.20 25.04
CA THR A 368 -5.05 -0.75 25.11
C THR A 368 -5.63 -0.24 26.42
N ARG A 369 -4.81 -0.08 27.42
CA ARG A 369 -5.24 0.44 28.72
C ARG A 369 -4.22 1.39 29.33
N SER A 370 -4.71 2.32 30.15
CA SER A 370 -3.88 3.07 31.09
C SER A 370 -3.39 2.11 32.16
N VAL A 371 -2.11 1.76 32.12
CA VAL A 371 -1.47 0.85 33.08
C VAL A 371 -0.66 1.69 34.06
N PHE A 372 -0.82 1.44 35.33
CA PHE A 372 -0.27 2.30 36.38
C PHE A 372 0.90 1.67 37.17
N SER A 373 1.13 0.37 37.01
CA SER A 373 2.22 -0.32 37.68
C SER A 373 3.00 -1.26 36.75
N ASP A 374 4.26 -1.56 37.12
CA ASP A 374 5.10 -2.48 36.34
C ASP A 374 4.51 -3.90 36.32
N GLU A 375 3.81 -4.31 37.40
CA GLU A 375 3.12 -5.60 37.48
C GLU A 375 1.94 -5.68 36.50
N GLU A 376 1.21 -4.59 36.34
CA GLU A 376 0.13 -4.53 35.37
C GLU A 376 0.67 -4.60 33.94
N VAL A 377 1.76 -3.91 33.66
CA VAL A 377 2.45 -3.97 32.34
C VAL A 377 2.85 -5.42 32.06
N ASP A 378 3.56 -6.08 32.96
CA ASP A 378 3.98 -7.46 32.79
C ASP A 378 2.78 -8.37 32.48
N ARG A 379 1.73 -8.24 33.28
CA ARG A 379 0.51 -9.04 33.06
C ARG A 379 -0.13 -8.80 31.70
N TYR A 380 -0.23 -7.54 31.25
CA TYR A 380 -0.85 -7.22 29.97
C TYR A 380 0.02 -7.66 28.78
N LEU A 381 1.33 -7.46 28.85
CA LEU A 381 2.25 -7.90 27.81
C LEU A 381 2.18 -9.43 27.61
N ARG A 382 2.20 -10.20 28.72
CA ARG A 382 2.07 -11.67 28.64
C ARG A 382 0.73 -12.09 28.04
N LYS A 383 -0.36 -11.48 28.51
CA LYS A 383 -1.69 -11.77 27.97
C LYS A 383 -1.79 -11.45 26.47
N ALA A 384 -1.21 -10.32 26.03
CA ALA A 384 -1.22 -9.95 24.62
C ALA A 384 -0.38 -10.92 23.78
N ILE A 385 0.78 -11.35 24.28
CA ILE A 385 1.62 -12.34 23.61
C ILE A 385 0.87 -13.68 23.50
N ASP A 386 0.28 -14.15 24.59
CA ASP A 386 -0.50 -15.40 24.60
C ASP A 386 -1.67 -15.31 23.62
N PHE A 387 -2.41 -14.20 23.63
CA PHE A 387 -3.51 -13.95 22.71
C PHE A 387 -3.05 -13.99 21.23
N ILE A 388 -1.94 -13.34 20.89
CA ILE A 388 -1.41 -13.35 19.52
C ILE A 388 -1.04 -14.77 19.09
N HIS A 389 -0.42 -15.54 20.00
CA HIS A 389 -0.07 -16.93 19.74
C HIS A 389 -1.30 -17.85 19.59
N GLU A 390 -2.34 -17.65 20.41
CA GLU A 390 -3.61 -18.37 20.30
C GLU A 390 -4.32 -18.09 18.98
N HIS A 391 -4.12 -16.89 18.42
CA HIS A 391 -4.64 -16.49 17.11
C HIS A 391 -3.60 -16.62 15.97
N HIS A 392 -2.67 -17.53 16.11
CA HIS A 392 -1.70 -17.98 15.11
C HIS A 392 -0.71 -16.93 14.61
N GLY A 393 -0.69 -15.72 15.17
CA GLY A 393 0.22 -14.63 14.78
C GLY A 393 1.63 -14.78 15.38
N ALA A 394 2.60 -14.03 14.84
CA ALA A 394 3.91 -13.83 15.46
C ALA A 394 3.97 -12.49 16.19
N VAL A 395 4.71 -12.45 17.30
CA VAL A 395 4.87 -11.25 18.14
C VAL A 395 6.24 -10.63 17.88
N CYS A 396 6.27 -9.38 17.44
CA CYS A 396 7.49 -8.60 17.31
C CYS A 396 7.46 -7.41 18.29
N THR A 397 8.60 -7.08 18.90
CA THR A 397 8.72 -5.78 19.59
C THR A 397 8.59 -4.66 18.57
N ALA A 398 8.01 -3.53 18.96
CA ALA A 398 7.99 -2.33 18.13
C ALA A 398 8.96 -1.29 18.72
N HIS A 399 9.89 -0.74 17.88
CA HIS A 399 10.84 0.32 18.25
C HIS A 399 11.33 0.26 19.72
N PRO A 400 12.01 -0.80 20.15
CA PRO A 400 12.38 -1.02 21.55
C PRO A 400 13.44 0.00 22.01
N TRP A 401 13.01 1.00 22.77
CA TRP A 401 13.86 2.10 23.22
C TRP A 401 14.64 1.83 24.49
N ASN A 402 14.35 0.72 25.20
CA ASN A 402 15.04 0.39 26.45
C ASN A 402 15.17 -1.11 26.70
N ASP A 403 16.02 -1.44 27.70
CA ASP A 403 16.47 -2.80 27.99
C ASP A 403 15.40 -3.76 28.55
N TYR A 404 14.28 -3.28 29.05
CA TYR A 404 13.23 -4.11 29.68
C TYR A 404 12.42 -4.95 28.70
N TRP A 405 12.44 -4.56 27.41
CA TRP A 405 11.76 -5.28 26.34
C TRP A 405 12.18 -6.73 26.18
N TYR A 406 13.41 -7.06 26.55
CA TYR A 406 14.04 -8.33 26.22
C TYR A 406 13.67 -9.48 27.15
N ASP A 407 12.88 -9.24 28.20
CA ASP A 407 12.52 -10.24 29.19
C ASP A 407 11.26 -11.06 28.83
N TYR A 408 10.55 -10.65 27.77
CA TYR A 408 9.33 -11.28 27.32
C TYR A 408 9.58 -12.28 26.16
N PRO A 409 8.68 -13.29 25.98
CA PRO A 409 8.84 -14.32 24.96
C PRO A 409 8.39 -13.86 23.56
N TYR A 410 8.95 -12.77 23.07
CA TYR A 410 8.75 -12.33 21.70
C TYR A 410 9.32 -13.31 20.68
N ASP A 411 8.68 -13.40 19.50
CA ASP A 411 9.15 -14.18 18.37
C ASP A 411 10.21 -13.44 17.55
N ALA A 412 10.17 -12.11 17.53
CA ALA A 412 11.11 -11.26 16.80
C ALA A 412 11.36 -9.93 17.50
N ALA A 413 12.48 -9.29 17.20
CA ALA A 413 12.83 -7.97 17.69
C ALA A 413 12.96 -6.97 16.54
N ASP A 414 12.12 -5.92 16.54
CA ASP A 414 12.25 -4.80 15.62
C ASP A 414 13.42 -3.90 16.01
N GLN A 415 14.19 -3.46 15.04
CA GLN A 415 15.37 -2.60 15.18
C GLN A 415 15.19 -1.26 14.49
N GLU A 416 14.05 -0.62 14.70
CA GLU A 416 13.76 0.71 14.13
C GLU A 416 14.47 1.85 14.89
N PRO A 417 15.13 2.80 14.20
CA PRO A 417 15.70 2.64 12.87
C PRO A 417 16.93 1.73 12.90
N LEU A 418 17.08 0.87 11.93
CA LEU A 418 18.22 -0.02 11.84
C LEU A 418 19.49 0.78 11.54
N THR A 419 20.21 1.19 12.56
CA THR A 419 21.50 1.90 12.43
C THR A 419 22.70 1.01 12.68
N SER A 420 22.53 0.02 13.55
CA SER A 420 23.46 -1.07 13.84
C SER A 420 22.71 -2.06 14.73
N LEU A 421 23.10 -3.32 14.71
CA LEU A 421 22.59 -4.24 15.74
C LEU A 421 22.92 -3.67 17.12
N SER A 422 21.90 -3.47 17.94
CA SER A 422 22.16 -3.04 19.31
C SER A 422 22.96 -4.12 20.05
N GLY A 423 23.95 -3.71 20.83
CA GLY A 423 24.68 -4.62 21.71
C GLY A 423 23.74 -5.45 22.57
N THR A 424 22.62 -4.85 22.95
CA THR A 424 21.58 -5.46 23.76
C THR A 424 20.94 -6.70 23.09
N VAL A 425 20.65 -6.67 21.78
CA VAL A 425 20.15 -7.86 21.08
C VAL A 425 21.18 -8.97 21.07
N ILE A 426 22.43 -8.63 20.81
CA ILE A 426 23.50 -9.60 20.81
C ILE A 426 23.70 -10.21 22.21
N GLU A 427 23.78 -9.37 23.24
CA GLU A 427 24.06 -9.80 24.61
C GLU A 427 22.87 -10.52 25.23
N LYS A 428 21.70 -9.91 25.23
CA LYS A 428 20.52 -10.43 25.93
C LYS A 428 19.82 -11.57 25.21
N TYR A 429 19.91 -11.63 23.89
CA TYR A 429 19.29 -12.75 23.17
C TYR A 429 20.33 -13.78 22.73
N TRP A 430 21.19 -13.44 21.81
CA TRP A 430 21.97 -14.45 21.13
C TRP A 430 23.08 -15.06 21.99
N LEU A 431 23.84 -14.23 22.74
CA LEU A 431 24.86 -14.73 23.65
C LEU A 431 24.28 -15.47 24.88
N SER A 432 23.06 -15.12 25.29
CA SER A 432 22.32 -15.85 26.33
C SER A 432 21.67 -17.15 25.84
N GLY A 433 21.76 -17.44 24.52
CA GLY A 433 21.19 -18.64 23.92
C GLY A 433 19.73 -18.50 23.47
N ARG A 434 19.13 -17.32 23.59
CA ARG A 434 17.78 -17.06 23.05
C ARG A 434 17.86 -16.85 21.55
N ARG A 435 16.98 -17.51 20.82
CA ARG A 435 16.97 -17.51 19.34
C ARG A 435 15.86 -16.61 18.82
N ILE A 436 16.09 -15.32 18.88
CA ILE A 436 15.14 -14.31 18.40
C ILE A 436 15.70 -13.65 17.15
N PRO A 437 15.00 -13.66 16.02
CA PRO A 437 15.39 -12.92 14.83
C PRO A 437 15.31 -11.42 15.05
N VAL A 438 16.12 -10.70 14.29
CA VAL A 438 15.96 -9.25 14.13
C VAL A 438 15.15 -8.96 12.89
N MET A 439 14.29 -7.96 13.02
CA MET A 439 13.49 -7.43 11.93
C MET A 439 13.72 -5.91 11.86
N ASN A 440 13.31 -5.30 10.76
CA ASN A 440 13.38 -3.86 10.59
C ASN A 440 12.04 -3.32 10.09
N SER A 441 11.60 -2.20 10.67
CA SER A 441 10.38 -1.52 10.28
C SER A 441 10.57 -0.03 10.09
N VAL A 442 9.56 0.63 9.57
CA VAL A 442 9.54 2.09 9.39
C VAL A 442 8.59 2.79 10.34
N ASP A 443 7.75 2.03 11.09
CA ASP A 443 6.64 2.58 11.86
C ASP A 443 5.89 3.65 11.03
N LEU A 444 5.18 3.20 10.01
CA LEU A 444 4.69 4.04 8.93
C LEU A 444 3.55 4.95 9.38
N PHE A 445 3.84 6.17 9.75
CA PHE A 445 2.83 7.22 9.97
C PHE A 445 2.51 8.02 8.71
N GLY A 446 3.46 8.09 7.78
CA GLY A 446 3.32 8.79 6.52
C GLY A 446 4.22 8.18 5.47
N MET A 447 3.74 8.15 4.24
CA MET A 447 4.41 7.45 3.12
C MET A 447 5.83 7.93 2.85
N ARG A 448 6.16 9.14 3.25
CA ARG A 448 7.53 9.65 3.13
C ARG A 448 8.55 8.79 3.88
N ARG A 449 8.19 8.25 5.04
CA ARG A 449 9.11 7.45 5.86
C ARG A 449 9.68 6.24 5.13
N ILE A 450 8.85 5.56 4.33
CA ILE A 450 9.32 4.37 3.61
C ILE A 450 10.35 4.71 2.52
N PHE A 451 10.34 5.92 1.98
CA PHE A 451 11.31 6.37 0.98
C PHE A 451 12.59 6.89 1.61
N ASP A 452 12.47 7.59 2.73
CA ASP A 452 13.63 8.10 3.47
C ASP A 452 14.39 6.95 4.17
N ASN A 453 13.64 5.96 4.65
CA ASN A 453 14.17 4.78 5.35
C ASN A 453 13.48 3.49 4.86
N PRO A 454 13.87 2.96 3.71
CA PRO A 454 13.25 1.78 3.12
C PRO A 454 13.65 0.51 3.89
N ALA A 455 12.98 0.29 5.03
CA ALA A 455 13.15 -0.90 5.84
C ALA A 455 12.56 -2.11 5.13
N VAL A 456 13.33 -3.17 5.06
CA VAL A 456 12.94 -4.43 4.41
C VAL A 456 13.44 -5.62 5.21
N ASN A 457 12.63 -6.68 5.23
CA ASN A 457 13.06 -7.97 5.75
C ASN A 457 13.03 -8.97 4.61
N PHE A 458 14.15 -9.64 4.36
CA PHE A 458 14.18 -10.77 3.43
C PHE A 458 13.85 -12.03 4.22
N ILE A 459 12.76 -12.71 3.85
CA ILE A 459 12.31 -13.92 4.53
C ILE A 459 12.39 -15.13 3.61
N TYR A 460 12.79 -16.28 4.18
CA TYR A 460 12.88 -17.54 3.47
C TYR A 460 11.73 -18.45 3.86
N LEU A 461 10.95 -18.87 2.87
CA LEU A 461 9.80 -19.74 3.06
C LEU A 461 10.08 -21.21 2.69
N ASN A 462 11.35 -21.59 2.51
CA ASN A 462 11.78 -22.97 2.20
C ASN A 462 11.08 -23.59 0.98
N GLY A 463 10.81 -22.77 -0.05
CA GLY A 463 10.10 -23.21 -1.25
C GLY A 463 8.58 -23.30 -1.09
N GLU A 464 8.03 -22.95 0.06
CA GLU A 464 6.58 -22.83 0.26
C GLU A 464 6.05 -21.59 -0.47
N THR A 465 4.81 -21.68 -0.94
CA THR A 465 4.08 -20.52 -1.47
C THR A 465 3.79 -19.54 -0.34
N PRO A 466 3.97 -18.22 -0.55
CA PRO A 466 3.65 -17.23 0.46
C PRO A 466 2.20 -17.33 0.92
N SER A 467 2.04 -17.44 2.22
CA SER A 467 0.78 -17.46 2.94
C SER A 467 0.98 -16.87 4.33
N ARG A 468 -0.09 -16.55 5.01
CA ARG A 468 -0.01 -16.13 6.42
C ARG A 468 0.86 -17.12 7.25
N ASP A 469 0.54 -18.39 7.18
CA ASP A 469 1.16 -19.41 8.02
C ASP A 469 2.65 -19.60 7.68
N SER A 470 3.02 -19.58 6.38
CA SER A 470 4.43 -19.70 5.97
C SER A 470 5.25 -18.48 6.41
N VAL A 471 4.68 -17.27 6.37
CA VAL A 471 5.34 -16.04 6.82
C VAL A 471 5.52 -16.04 8.34
N VAL A 472 4.46 -16.33 9.10
CA VAL A 472 4.53 -16.42 10.57
C VAL A 472 5.56 -17.47 11.00
N LYS A 473 5.56 -18.65 10.36
CA LYS A 473 6.55 -19.69 10.61
C LYS A 473 7.98 -19.19 10.34
N ALA A 474 8.23 -18.51 9.21
CA ALA A 474 9.55 -17.99 8.89
C ALA A 474 10.05 -16.95 9.92
N VAL A 475 9.14 -16.07 10.39
CA VAL A 475 9.47 -15.11 11.46
C VAL A 475 9.82 -15.85 12.75
N ARG A 476 8.98 -16.79 13.20
CA ARG A 476 9.20 -17.54 14.45
C ARG A 476 10.45 -18.41 14.42
N THR A 477 10.84 -18.93 13.26
CA THR A 477 12.04 -19.74 13.10
C THR A 477 13.31 -18.92 12.86
N GLY A 478 13.16 -17.60 12.63
CA GLY A 478 14.30 -16.72 12.38
C GLY A 478 14.86 -16.80 10.96
N HIS A 479 14.09 -17.28 10.01
CA HIS A 479 14.49 -17.34 8.61
C HIS A 479 14.44 -15.96 7.95
N THR A 480 15.16 -14.98 8.54
CA THR A 480 15.07 -13.56 8.22
C THR A 480 16.43 -12.88 8.08
N ILE A 481 16.46 -11.84 7.24
CA ILE A 481 17.55 -10.87 7.16
C ILE A 481 16.90 -9.50 7.27
N ALA A 482 17.26 -8.71 8.28
CA ALA A 482 16.79 -7.34 8.46
C ALA A 482 17.68 -6.38 7.67
N ALA A 483 17.11 -5.49 6.88
CA ALA A 483 17.87 -4.56 6.06
C ALA A 483 17.18 -3.19 5.91
N CYS A 484 17.97 -2.19 5.52
CA CYS A 484 17.50 -0.88 5.13
C CYS A 484 18.18 -0.47 3.82
N GLY A 485 17.39 -0.18 2.78
CA GLY A 485 17.86 0.30 1.48
C GLY A 485 18.57 -0.77 0.63
N PHE A 486 18.27 -2.04 0.85
CA PHE A 486 18.74 -3.13 0.01
C PHE A 486 17.61 -3.65 -0.89
N ASP A 487 17.92 -3.85 -2.17
CA ASP A 487 17.01 -4.48 -3.13
C ASP A 487 17.04 -6.00 -3.03
N GLU A 488 18.23 -6.55 -2.75
CA GLU A 488 18.44 -7.98 -2.63
C GLU A 488 19.39 -8.29 -1.48
N ALA A 489 19.08 -9.32 -0.72
CA ALA A 489 20.01 -9.95 0.23
C ALA A 489 19.73 -11.45 0.31
N ASP A 490 20.76 -12.25 0.10
CA ASP A 490 20.73 -13.69 0.18
C ASP A 490 22.03 -14.15 0.85
N ILE A 491 21.88 -14.72 2.04
CA ILE A 491 23.02 -15.13 2.87
C ILE A 491 22.80 -16.58 3.27
N THR A 492 23.76 -17.46 2.97
CA THR A 492 23.66 -18.87 3.34
C THR A 492 24.98 -19.37 3.95
N LEU A 493 24.91 -20.37 4.82
CA LEU A 493 26.05 -21.13 5.35
C LEU A 493 25.92 -22.58 4.90
N ASN A 494 26.72 -23.02 3.94
CA ASN A 494 26.63 -24.35 3.34
C ASN A 494 25.23 -24.71 2.79
N GLY A 495 24.48 -23.72 2.28
CA GLY A 495 23.11 -23.90 1.82
C GLY A 495 22.04 -23.77 2.92
N HIS A 496 22.42 -23.77 4.20
CA HIS A 496 21.53 -23.40 5.30
C HIS A 496 21.17 -21.92 5.23
N ILE A 497 19.97 -21.57 5.66
CA ILE A 497 19.47 -20.19 5.71
C ILE A 497 19.61 -19.61 7.12
N PRO A 498 19.57 -18.27 7.30
CA PRO A 498 19.56 -17.67 8.63
C PRO A 498 18.47 -18.28 9.52
N GLY A 499 18.77 -18.46 10.81
CA GLY A 499 17.90 -19.14 11.77
C GLY A 499 18.12 -20.65 11.91
N ASP A 500 18.73 -21.28 10.91
CA ASP A 500 19.00 -22.72 10.95
C ASP A 500 20.05 -23.11 12.02
N GLU A 501 19.95 -24.35 12.49
CA GLU A 501 20.98 -25.00 13.25
C GLU A 501 21.98 -25.71 12.31
N VAL A 502 23.28 -25.48 12.54
CA VAL A 502 24.34 -26.06 11.76
C VAL A 502 25.34 -26.74 12.72
N THR A 503 25.81 -27.95 12.39
CA THR A 503 26.85 -28.57 13.23
C THR A 503 28.16 -27.80 13.13
N LEU A 504 28.90 -27.74 14.25
CA LEU A 504 30.20 -27.07 14.27
C LEU A 504 31.18 -27.66 13.24
N ALA A 505 31.12 -28.98 13.01
CA ALA A 505 31.94 -29.65 12.01
C ALA A 505 31.63 -29.22 10.59
N GLU A 506 30.35 -29.16 10.27
CA GLU A 506 29.81 -28.69 8.98
C GLU A 506 30.14 -27.22 8.73
N ALA A 507 29.96 -26.37 9.74
CA ALA A 507 30.30 -24.96 9.65
C ALA A 507 31.83 -24.77 9.43
N ARG A 508 32.69 -25.50 10.14
CA ARG A 508 34.14 -25.40 9.98
C ARG A 508 34.67 -25.82 8.62
N SER A 509 34.05 -26.79 7.99
CA SER A 509 34.45 -27.27 6.66
C SER A 509 33.76 -26.48 5.54
N GLY A 510 32.90 -25.54 5.88
CA GLY A 510 32.01 -24.90 4.98
C GLY A 510 32.38 -23.49 4.53
N LYS A 511 31.39 -22.81 4.00
CA LYS A 511 31.49 -21.46 3.47
C LYS A 511 30.22 -20.66 3.73
N VAL A 512 30.38 -19.38 3.99
CA VAL A 512 29.26 -18.39 3.92
C VAL A 512 29.21 -17.82 2.51
N GLU A 513 28.06 -17.90 1.88
CA GLU A 513 27.80 -17.28 0.57
C GLU A 513 26.94 -16.04 0.79
N ILE A 514 27.36 -14.92 0.23
CA ILE A 514 26.73 -13.62 0.39
C ILE A 514 26.44 -13.05 -1.00
N ARG A 515 25.18 -12.77 -1.27
CA ARG A 515 24.74 -11.99 -2.42
C ARG A 515 23.87 -10.85 -1.90
N ALA A 516 24.19 -9.64 -2.30
CA ALA A 516 23.41 -8.48 -1.89
C ALA A 516 23.52 -7.37 -2.93
N LYS A 517 22.45 -6.58 -3.04
CA LYS A 517 22.37 -5.40 -3.89
C LYS A 517 21.73 -4.28 -3.10
N ILE A 518 22.35 -3.10 -3.15
CA ILE A 518 21.85 -1.90 -2.52
C ILE A 518 21.06 -1.08 -3.55
N ALA A 519 19.96 -0.49 -3.12
CA ALA A 519 19.08 0.31 -3.99
C ALA A 519 19.75 1.61 -4.46
N ASP A 520 20.52 2.24 -3.56
CA ASP A 520 21.20 3.50 -3.81
C ASP A 520 22.60 3.50 -3.19
N GLY A 521 23.60 3.96 -3.94
CA GLY A 521 24.98 4.04 -3.47
C GLY A 521 25.77 2.75 -3.62
N SER A 522 26.61 2.43 -2.63
CA SER A 522 27.50 1.27 -2.65
C SER A 522 27.59 0.58 -1.30
N ILE A 523 27.86 -0.72 -1.32
CA ILE A 523 28.17 -1.54 -0.14
C ILE A 523 29.64 -1.29 0.19
N ARG A 524 29.92 -0.77 1.40
CA ARG A 524 31.25 -0.40 1.83
C ARG A 524 31.93 -1.49 2.63
N LYS A 525 31.19 -2.10 3.58
CA LYS A 525 31.77 -3.09 4.48
C LYS A 525 30.95 -4.37 4.49
N ILE A 526 31.64 -5.47 4.54
CA ILE A 526 31.07 -6.80 4.66
C ILE A 526 31.78 -7.49 5.80
N ARG A 527 31.04 -7.95 6.81
CA ARG A 527 31.60 -8.51 8.03
C ARG A 527 30.93 -9.83 8.38
N VAL A 528 31.74 -10.80 8.81
CA VAL A 528 31.25 -12.07 9.34
C VAL A 528 31.72 -12.17 10.79
N TYR A 529 30.78 -12.45 11.67
CA TYR A 529 31.00 -12.60 13.09
C TYR A 529 30.75 -14.03 13.52
N SER A 530 31.52 -14.49 14.50
CA SER A 530 31.21 -15.69 15.29
C SER A 530 30.97 -15.26 16.73
N ALA A 531 29.75 -15.44 17.21
CA ALA A 531 29.23 -14.80 18.40
C ALA A 531 29.42 -13.26 18.32
N ASP A 532 30.12 -12.65 19.27
CA ASP A 532 30.43 -11.22 19.31
C ASP A 532 31.72 -10.84 18.57
N ARG A 533 32.51 -11.85 18.14
CA ARG A 533 33.82 -11.64 17.55
C ARG A 533 33.80 -11.54 16.04
N LEU A 534 34.40 -10.48 15.48
CA LEU A 534 34.67 -10.35 14.06
C LEU A 534 35.69 -11.41 13.63
N ILE A 535 35.33 -12.30 12.71
CA ILE A 535 36.19 -13.39 12.23
C ILE A 535 36.64 -13.18 10.79
N TRP A 536 35.93 -12.37 10.02
CA TRP A 536 36.31 -12.00 8.66
C TRP A 536 35.68 -10.66 8.28
N SER A 537 36.40 -9.84 7.51
CA SER A 537 35.86 -8.62 6.95
C SER A 537 36.44 -8.27 5.58
N LYS A 538 35.68 -7.55 4.82
CA LYS A 538 36.10 -6.82 3.63
C LYS A 538 35.65 -5.37 3.80
N GLU A 539 36.63 -4.51 4.03
CA GLU A 539 36.45 -3.05 4.15
C GLU A 539 36.74 -2.39 2.79
N ASP A 540 36.26 -1.16 2.62
CA ASP A 540 36.47 -0.35 1.42
C ASP A 540 35.98 -1.01 0.11
N ASN A 541 34.96 -1.86 0.20
CA ASN A 541 34.22 -2.30 -0.97
C ASN A 541 33.39 -1.12 -1.48
N ASP A 542 33.38 -0.86 -2.77
CA ASP A 542 32.63 0.28 -3.37
C ASP A 542 31.86 -0.20 -4.60
N THR A 543 30.96 -1.15 -4.39
CA THR A 543 30.10 -1.71 -5.44
C THR A 543 28.64 -1.72 -4.99
N ALA A 544 27.73 -1.45 -5.91
CA ALA A 544 26.28 -1.52 -5.64
C ALA A 544 25.82 -2.98 -5.41
N GLU A 545 26.55 -3.95 -5.93
CA GLU A 545 26.21 -5.37 -5.84
C GLU A 545 27.44 -6.18 -5.42
N VAL A 546 27.22 -7.18 -4.58
CA VAL A 546 28.25 -8.12 -4.14
C VAL A 546 27.76 -9.56 -4.33
N SER A 547 28.70 -10.41 -4.78
CA SER A 547 28.55 -11.86 -4.77
C SER A 547 29.89 -12.44 -4.34
N LEU A 548 29.95 -12.97 -3.13
CA LEU A 548 31.21 -13.48 -2.57
C LEU A 548 31.00 -14.72 -1.71
N THR A 549 32.10 -15.44 -1.52
CA THR A 549 32.16 -16.63 -0.70
C THR A 549 33.26 -16.46 0.35
N VAL A 550 32.91 -16.67 1.61
CA VAL A 550 33.85 -16.64 2.74
C VAL A 550 34.06 -18.05 3.23
N PRO A 551 35.26 -18.65 3.02
CA PRO A 551 35.55 -19.96 3.57
C PRO A 551 35.69 -19.88 5.10
N MET A 552 35.08 -20.83 5.80
CA MET A 552 35.04 -20.87 7.25
C MET A 552 36.21 -21.69 7.83
N THR A 553 36.97 -22.36 6.97
CA THR A 553 38.10 -23.19 7.37
C THR A 553 39.19 -22.37 8.07
N GLY A 554 39.62 -22.81 9.22
CA GLY A 554 40.66 -22.14 10.02
C GLY A 554 40.16 -20.96 10.86
N LEU A 555 38.90 -20.62 10.79
CA LEU A 555 38.31 -19.59 11.64
C LEU A 555 37.88 -20.18 12.99
N GLU A 556 37.95 -19.36 14.04
CA GLU A 556 37.47 -19.73 15.37
C GLU A 556 35.96 -19.50 15.46
N LEU A 557 35.19 -20.60 15.49
CA LEU A 557 33.74 -20.56 15.52
C LEU A 557 33.18 -20.86 16.91
N LYS A 558 32.20 -20.04 17.36
CA LYS A 558 31.52 -20.15 18.65
C LYS A 558 30.04 -19.92 18.48
N GLN A 559 29.21 -20.54 19.26
CA GLN A 559 27.77 -20.38 19.44
C GLN A 559 26.94 -20.12 18.16
N PHE A 560 27.28 -19.09 17.40
CA PHE A 560 26.58 -18.73 16.17
C PHE A 560 27.47 -17.96 15.19
N ILE A 561 27.00 -17.89 13.94
CA ILE A 561 27.60 -17.08 12.88
C ILE A 561 26.54 -16.08 12.39
N ARG A 562 26.94 -14.83 12.20
CA ARG A 562 26.09 -13.80 11.57
C ARG A 562 26.87 -12.96 10.57
N VAL A 563 26.14 -12.35 9.65
CA VAL A 563 26.69 -11.47 8.61
C VAL A 563 26.10 -10.07 8.73
N GLU A 564 26.95 -9.08 8.57
CA GLU A 564 26.60 -7.67 8.55
C GLU A 564 27.15 -7.02 7.28
N LEU A 565 26.29 -6.24 6.59
CA LEU A 565 26.68 -5.40 5.46
C LEU A 565 26.39 -3.94 5.81
N GLU A 566 27.30 -3.04 5.48
CA GLU A 566 27.17 -1.60 5.70
C GLU A 566 27.38 -0.87 4.38
N GLY A 567 26.44 0.01 4.01
CA GLY A 567 26.57 0.88 2.86
C GLY A 567 27.47 2.08 3.11
N LYS A 568 27.82 2.81 2.05
CA LYS A 568 28.51 4.11 2.17
C LYS A 568 27.66 5.14 2.93
N ASN A 569 26.36 5.13 2.74
CA ASN A 569 25.42 5.77 3.65
C ASN A 569 25.24 4.87 4.89
N PRO A 570 25.57 5.33 6.10
CA PRO A 570 25.51 4.51 7.31
C PRO A 570 24.10 4.06 7.71
N LEU A 571 23.07 4.68 7.12
CA LEU A 571 21.67 4.23 7.26
C LEU A 571 21.34 3.02 6.37
N ARG A 572 22.24 2.62 5.50
CA ARG A 572 22.11 1.43 4.64
C ARG A 572 22.83 0.27 5.28
N ILE A 573 22.08 -0.57 5.95
CA ILE A 573 22.61 -1.70 6.72
C ILE A 573 21.80 -2.96 6.46
N CYS A 574 22.46 -4.12 6.55
CA CYS A 574 21.82 -5.41 6.40
C CYS A 574 22.43 -6.38 7.43
N ASN A 575 21.58 -7.03 8.20
CA ASN A 575 21.96 -7.95 9.26
C ASN A 575 21.23 -9.28 9.11
N SER A 576 21.96 -10.38 9.03
CA SER A 576 21.33 -11.70 9.10
C SER A 576 20.93 -12.06 10.52
N THR A 577 19.82 -12.78 10.68
CA THR A 577 19.62 -13.64 11.86
C THR A 577 20.77 -14.64 11.94
N PRO A 578 21.21 -15.06 13.15
CA PRO A 578 22.29 -16.01 13.30
C PRO A 578 22.02 -17.39 12.70
N PHE A 579 23.09 -18.03 12.17
CA PHE A 579 23.16 -19.48 12.03
C PHE A 579 23.65 -20.05 13.37
N TYR A 580 22.85 -20.88 14.02
CA TYR A 580 23.13 -21.39 15.35
C TYR A 580 24.01 -22.65 15.29
N LEU A 581 25.15 -22.64 15.97
CA LEU A 581 26.08 -23.76 15.99
C LEU A 581 25.76 -24.75 17.12
N LYS A 582 25.75 -26.05 16.80
CA LYS A 582 25.56 -27.13 17.74
C LYS A 582 26.65 -28.20 17.68
#